data_feffd9d3315f05c6c7f773c3c0a90f2d
#
_entry.id   feffd9d3315f05c6c7f773c3c0a90f2d
#
_cell.length_a   1.000
_cell.length_b   1.000
_cell.length_c   1.000
_cell.angle_alpha   90.00
_cell.angle_beta   90.00
_cell.angle_gamma   90.00
#
_symmetry.space_group_name_H-M   'P 1'
#
loop_
_entity.id
_entity.type
_entity.pdbx_description
1 polymer ?
#
loop_
_entity_poly.entity_id
_entity_poly.type
_entity_poly.pdbx_seq_one_letter_code
_entity_poly.pdbx_strand_id
1 'polypeptide(L)'
;MLRFLHAVSLNRKARSACERIPQVEAFTFHRRIVVAVQALLALSLALFASSSMAAASADSTSLDAGYRQMYNLDFDTAHQTFTAWERAYPEDPMGPVSNAAAYLFAEFDRMHILESELFVDDATFEKRNKFVPDLKARAAFEAELAQGDRVADRVLARLPDNHAALFAKVMVGGLRSDYLALVEKRNLAALSTIKSSRALAEKLLAMDPSYYDAYLAIGVENYLLSVNSAPVRWLLRIGGARTDKE
;
A
#
# COMPACT_ATOMS: atom_id res chain seq x y z
N MET A 1 48.60 19.75 -80.30
CA MET A 1 47.30 19.07 -80.49
C MET A 1 47.32 17.58 -80.13
N LEU A 2 48.48 16.94 -80.08
CA LEU A 2 48.59 15.45 -79.77
C LEU A 2 48.56 15.09 -78.30
N ARG A 3 48.79 16.01 -77.33
CA ARG A 3 48.76 15.72 -75.88
C ARG A 3 47.36 15.71 -75.23
N PHE A 4 46.37 16.24 -75.94
CA PHE A 4 44.97 16.26 -75.44
C PHE A 4 44.22 14.96 -75.75
N LEU A 5 44.57 14.25 -76.78
CA LEU A 5 43.92 13.00 -77.15
C LEU A 5 44.39 11.79 -76.29
N HIS A 6 45.60 11.86 -75.72
CA HIS A 6 46.11 10.81 -74.83
C HIS A 6 45.48 10.81 -73.43
N ALA A 7 45.12 11.97 -72.96
CA ALA A 7 44.46 12.12 -71.63
C ALA A 7 42.98 11.65 -71.59
N VAL A 8 42.28 11.82 -72.72
CA VAL A 8 40.89 11.37 -72.87
C VAL A 8 40.81 9.80 -73.06
N SER A 9 41.81 9.18 -73.61
CA SER A 9 41.89 7.72 -73.78
C SER A 9 42.14 6.98 -72.45
N LEU A 10 42.98 7.53 -71.60
CA LEU A 10 43.27 7.00 -70.26
C LEU A 10 42.12 7.12 -69.31
N ASN A 11 41.34 8.18 -69.40
CA ASN A 11 40.16 8.41 -68.50
C ASN A 11 38.98 7.50 -68.93
N ARG A 12 38.89 7.07 -70.15
CA ARG A 12 37.85 6.14 -70.60
C ARG A 12 38.15 4.68 -70.19
N LYS A 13 39.43 4.28 -70.05
CA LYS A 13 39.82 2.96 -69.51
C LYS A 13 39.67 2.87 -68.02
N ALA A 14 39.88 3.93 -67.31
CA ALA A 14 39.67 3.98 -65.82
C ALA A 14 38.19 3.91 -65.44
N ARG A 15 37.29 4.47 -66.27
CA ARG A 15 35.83 4.35 -66.01
C ARG A 15 35.27 2.98 -66.26
N SER A 16 35.81 2.20 -67.20
CA SER A 16 35.33 0.84 -67.50
C SER A 16 35.82 -0.22 -66.48
N ALA A 17 36.79 0.08 -65.64
CA ALA A 17 37.29 -0.81 -64.60
C ALA A 17 36.55 -0.61 -63.23
N CYS A 18 35.84 0.50 -63.04
CA CYS A 18 35.14 0.79 -61.83
C CYS A 18 33.65 0.33 -61.81
N GLU A 19 33.16 -0.19 -62.92
CA GLU A 19 31.75 -0.57 -63.10
C GLU A 19 31.45 -2.08 -62.96
N ARG A 20 32.36 -2.88 -62.39
CA ARG A 20 32.11 -4.29 -62.05
C ARG A 20 32.33 -4.58 -60.54
N ILE A 21 31.66 -3.88 -59.72
CA ILE A 21 31.38 -4.38 -58.35
C ILE A 21 30.04 -5.08 -58.43
N PRO A 22 29.91 -6.37 -58.12
CA PRO A 22 28.65 -7.06 -58.20
C PRO A 22 27.68 -6.46 -57.15
N GLN A 23 26.72 -5.68 -57.63
CA GLN A 23 25.64 -5.09 -56.85
C GLN A 23 24.83 -6.12 -56.06
N VAL A 24 24.97 -7.39 -56.39
CA VAL A 24 24.20 -8.50 -55.81
C VAL A 24 24.66 -8.86 -54.39
N GLU A 25 25.95 -8.73 -54.09
CA GLU A 25 26.45 -9.06 -52.73
C GLU A 25 26.19 -7.96 -51.69
N ALA A 26 26.18 -6.69 -52.08
CA ALA A 26 25.87 -5.59 -51.20
C ALA A 26 24.40 -5.61 -50.74
N PHE A 27 23.49 -6.04 -51.62
CA PHE A 27 22.06 -6.12 -51.33
C PHE A 27 21.72 -7.28 -50.36
N THR A 28 22.39 -8.42 -50.52
CA THR A 28 22.21 -9.58 -49.61
C THR A 28 22.84 -9.34 -48.23
N PHE A 29 23.96 -8.64 -48.17
CA PHE A 29 24.61 -8.28 -46.93
C PHE A 29 23.77 -7.26 -46.12
N HIS A 30 23.22 -6.25 -46.77
CA HIS A 30 22.35 -5.24 -46.12
C HIS A 30 21.05 -5.89 -45.60
N ARG A 31 20.45 -6.80 -46.38
CA ARG A 31 19.24 -7.53 -45.95
C ARG A 31 19.49 -8.43 -44.74
N ARG A 32 20.68 -9.06 -44.65
CA ARG A 32 21.05 -9.89 -43.47
C ARG A 32 21.28 -9.05 -42.23
N ILE A 33 21.87 -7.87 -42.36
CA ILE A 33 22.05 -6.93 -41.22
C ILE A 33 20.70 -6.41 -40.74
N VAL A 34 19.80 -6.00 -41.61
CA VAL A 34 18.46 -5.51 -41.25
C VAL A 34 17.66 -6.60 -40.57
N VAL A 35 17.68 -7.85 -41.03
CA VAL A 35 17.00 -8.98 -40.40
C VAL A 35 17.61 -9.29 -39.02
N ALA A 36 18.93 -9.23 -38.85
CA ALA A 36 19.60 -9.46 -37.59
C ALA A 36 19.29 -8.36 -36.57
N VAL A 37 19.23 -7.09 -37.00
CA VAL A 37 18.86 -5.96 -36.15
C VAL A 37 17.38 -6.05 -35.73
N GLN A 38 16.48 -6.42 -36.63
CA GLN A 38 15.08 -6.64 -36.32
C GLN A 38 14.87 -7.81 -35.35
N ALA A 39 15.61 -8.91 -35.50
CA ALA A 39 15.56 -10.03 -34.57
C ALA A 39 16.07 -9.67 -33.16
N LEU A 40 17.15 -8.88 -33.07
CA LEU A 40 17.67 -8.36 -31.81
C LEU A 40 16.71 -7.38 -31.13
N LEU A 41 16.04 -6.52 -31.90
CA LEU A 41 15.02 -5.60 -31.39
C LEU A 41 13.78 -6.37 -30.89
N ALA A 42 13.33 -7.39 -31.62
CA ALA A 42 12.21 -8.22 -31.17
C ALA A 42 12.54 -9.03 -29.90
N LEU A 43 13.78 -9.54 -29.80
CA LEU A 43 14.24 -10.27 -28.60
C LEU A 43 14.36 -9.36 -27.41
N SER A 44 14.83 -8.13 -27.58
CA SER A 44 14.89 -7.15 -26.49
C SER A 44 13.50 -6.73 -26.03
N LEU A 45 12.55 -6.54 -26.95
CA LEU A 45 11.15 -6.20 -26.62
C LEU A 45 10.46 -7.34 -25.85
N ALA A 46 10.73 -8.60 -26.21
CA ALA A 46 10.21 -9.78 -25.52
C ALA A 46 10.77 -9.91 -24.09
N LEU A 47 12.05 -9.58 -23.88
CA LEU A 47 12.67 -9.56 -22.55
C LEU A 47 12.10 -8.45 -21.65
N PHE A 48 11.80 -7.27 -22.21
CA PHE A 48 11.14 -6.18 -21.47
C PHE A 48 9.68 -6.52 -21.12
N ALA A 49 8.94 -7.17 -22.02
CA ALA A 49 7.57 -7.60 -21.75
C ALA A 49 7.50 -8.66 -20.63
N SER A 50 8.45 -9.58 -20.56
CA SER A 50 8.51 -10.60 -19.51
C SER A 50 8.81 -10.02 -18.14
N SER A 51 9.63 -8.97 -18.05
CA SER A 51 9.94 -8.28 -16.79
C SER A 51 8.74 -7.50 -16.25
N SER A 52 7.92 -6.91 -17.11
CA SER A 52 6.73 -6.15 -16.71
C SER A 52 5.61 -7.05 -16.16
N MET A 53 5.45 -8.25 -16.67
CA MET A 53 4.45 -9.20 -16.15
C MET A 53 4.85 -9.78 -14.78
N ALA A 54 6.14 -10.01 -14.54
CA ALA A 54 6.62 -10.49 -13.24
C ALA A 54 6.48 -9.41 -12.15
N ALA A 55 6.72 -8.14 -12.47
CA ALA A 55 6.53 -7.02 -11.55
C ALA A 55 5.04 -6.78 -11.25
N ALA A 56 4.15 -6.90 -12.22
CA ALA A 56 2.71 -6.77 -12.02
C ALA A 56 2.11 -7.89 -11.15
N SER A 57 2.62 -9.12 -11.25
CA SER A 57 2.15 -10.23 -10.42
C SER A 57 2.69 -10.21 -8.98
N ALA A 58 3.88 -9.66 -8.74
CA ALA A 58 4.42 -9.48 -7.40
C ALA A 58 3.70 -8.36 -6.62
N ASP A 59 3.19 -7.33 -7.30
CA ASP A 59 2.49 -6.21 -6.68
C ASP A 59 1.03 -6.54 -6.32
N SER A 60 0.41 -7.53 -6.97
CA SER A 60 -1.00 -7.90 -6.75
C SER A 60 -1.29 -8.66 -5.45
N THR A 61 -0.27 -9.19 -4.79
CA THR A 61 -0.38 -9.95 -3.53
C THR A 61 0.31 -9.27 -2.35
N SER A 62 0.73 -8.01 -2.51
CA SER A 62 1.33 -7.24 -1.41
C SER A 62 0.26 -6.62 -0.50
N LEU A 63 0.58 -6.36 0.76
CA LEU A 63 -0.31 -5.60 1.64
C LEU A 63 -0.64 -4.22 1.05
N ASP A 64 0.31 -3.57 0.37
CA ASP A 64 0.11 -2.30 -0.31
C ASP A 64 -0.96 -2.38 -1.41
N ALA A 65 -1.02 -3.49 -2.16
CA ALA A 65 -2.07 -3.70 -3.15
C ALA A 65 -3.45 -3.77 -2.48
N GLY A 66 -3.56 -4.52 -1.38
CA GLY A 66 -4.79 -4.60 -0.59
C GLY A 66 -5.24 -3.24 -0.04
N TYR A 67 -4.31 -2.45 0.48
CA TYR A 67 -4.62 -1.09 0.95
C TYR A 67 -5.04 -0.15 -0.20
N ARG A 68 -4.42 -0.24 -1.38
CA ARG A 68 -4.86 0.52 -2.55
C ARG A 68 -6.27 0.13 -3.02
N GLN A 69 -6.59 -1.17 -2.99
CA GLN A 69 -7.95 -1.66 -3.30
C GLN A 69 -8.95 -1.12 -2.28
N MET A 70 -8.64 -1.19 -1.00
CA MET A 70 -9.46 -0.65 0.08
C MET A 70 -9.66 0.88 -0.05
N TYR A 71 -8.61 1.63 -0.39
CA TYR A 71 -8.69 3.07 -0.66
C TYR A 71 -9.62 3.40 -1.83
N ASN A 72 -9.70 2.52 -2.84
CA ASN A 72 -10.60 2.63 -3.97
C ASN A 72 -11.99 2.03 -3.70
N LEU A 73 -12.31 1.68 -2.45
CA LEU A 73 -13.57 1.06 -2.01
C LEU A 73 -13.83 -0.32 -2.64
N ASP A 74 -12.81 -0.98 -3.19
CA ASP A 74 -12.88 -2.35 -3.71
C ASP A 74 -12.55 -3.35 -2.58
N PHE A 75 -13.48 -3.44 -1.62
CA PHE A 75 -13.29 -4.23 -0.41
C PHE A 75 -13.23 -5.73 -0.69
N ASP A 76 -13.97 -6.22 -1.67
CA ASP A 76 -13.98 -7.66 -2.03
C ASP A 76 -12.59 -8.11 -2.51
N THR A 77 -11.97 -7.32 -3.38
CA THR A 77 -10.61 -7.60 -3.87
C THR A 77 -9.57 -7.40 -2.75
N ALA A 78 -9.74 -6.40 -1.89
CA ALA A 78 -8.87 -6.19 -0.74
C ALA A 78 -8.90 -7.40 0.21
N HIS A 79 -10.07 -7.96 0.53
CA HIS A 79 -10.21 -9.18 1.33
C HIS A 79 -9.50 -10.38 0.71
N GLN A 80 -9.61 -10.56 -0.62
CA GLN A 80 -8.91 -11.63 -1.33
C GLN A 80 -7.38 -11.47 -1.20
N THR A 81 -6.89 -10.25 -1.37
CA THR A 81 -5.46 -9.92 -1.29
C THR A 81 -4.92 -10.16 0.13
N PHE A 82 -5.60 -9.67 1.15
CA PHE A 82 -5.19 -9.86 2.55
C PHE A 82 -5.26 -11.33 2.97
N THR A 83 -6.30 -12.06 2.58
CA THR A 83 -6.40 -13.50 2.83
C THR A 83 -5.30 -14.30 2.12
N ALA A 84 -4.90 -13.90 0.91
CA ALA A 84 -3.76 -14.50 0.21
C ALA A 84 -2.45 -14.24 0.96
N TRP A 85 -2.26 -13.02 1.50
CA TRP A 85 -1.12 -12.68 2.34
C TRP A 85 -1.06 -13.53 3.61
N GLU A 86 -2.18 -13.67 4.34
CA GLU A 86 -2.26 -14.50 5.54
C GLU A 86 -1.84 -15.97 5.30
N ARG A 87 -2.24 -16.51 4.16
CA ARG A 87 -1.86 -17.88 3.76
C ARG A 87 -0.37 -17.99 3.42
N ALA A 88 0.18 -16.97 2.78
CA ALA A 88 1.60 -16.94 2.40
C ALA A 88 2.51 -16.65 3.60
N TYR A 89 2.05 -15.84 4.55
CA TYR A 89 2.82 -15.37 5.70
C TYR A 89 2.05 -15.54 7.03
N PRO A 90 1.82 -16.77 7.48
CA PRO A 90 0.97 -17.07 8.66
C PRO A 90 1.55 -16.58 10.00
N GLU A 91 2.82 -16.19 10.02
CA GLU A 91 3.50 -15.60 11.18
C GLU A 91 3.52 -14.06 11.13
N ASP A 92 2.98 -13.44 10.07
CA ASP A 92 2.86 -11.99 9.97
C ASP A 92 1.50 -11.53 10.52
N PRO A 93 1.48 -10.79 11.64
CA PRO A 93 0.23 -10.30 12.22
C PRO A 93 -0.47 -9.26 11.35
N MET A 94 0.23 -8.62 10.40
CA MET A 94 -0.35 -7.57 9.57
C MET A 94 -1.35 -8.11 8.53
N GLY A 95 -1.29 -9.39 8.15
CA GLY A 95 -2.31 -9.99 7.29
C GLY A 95 -3.71 -9.86 7.87
N PRO A 96 -4.01 -10.53 9.00
CA PRO A 96 -5.34 -10.44 9.63
C PRO A 96 -5.69 -9.04 10.12
N VAL A 97 -4.71 -8.23 10.57
CA VAL A 97 -4.98 -6.84 10.96
C VAL A 97 -5.43 -5.99 9.76
N SER A 98 -4.82 -6.17 8.59
CA SER A 98 -5.22 -5.49 7.36
C SER A 98 -6.59 -5.95 6.86
N ASN A 99 -6.88 -7.25 7.01
CA ASN A 99 -8.20 -7.80 6.67
C ASN A 99 -9.30 -7.26 7.60
N ALA A 100 -9.01 -7.11 8.89
CA ALA A 100 -9.89 -6.43 9.84
C ALA A 100 -10.14 -4.95 9.43
N ALA A 101 -9.11 -4.24 9.01
CA ALA A 101 -9.27 -2.88 8.51
C ALA A 101 -10.23 -2.82 7.32
N ALA A 102 -10.15 -3.75 6.37
CA ALA A 102 -11.07 -3.81 5.24
C ALA A 102 -12.53 -4.01 5.67
N TYR A 103 -12.81 -4.88 6.65
CA TYR A 103 -14.16 -5.02 7.22
C TYR A 103 -14.65 -3.73 7.88
N LEU A 104 -13.79 -3.04 8.62
CA LEU A 104 -14.14 -1.78 9.27
C LEU A 104 -14.45 -0.69 8.26
N PHE A 105 -13.61 -0.51 7.25
CA PHE A 105 -13.80 0.52 6.23
C PHE A 105 -14.97 0.22 5.31
N ALA A 106 -15.26 -1.05 5.00
CA ALA A 106 -16.48 -1.45 4.31
C ALA A 106 -17.74 -1.09 5.13
N GLU A 107 -17.69 -1.25 6.45
CA GLU A 107 -18.79 -0.84 7.33
C GLU A 107 -18.91 0.69 7.39
N PHE A 108 -17.80 1.42 7.39
CA PHE A 108 -17.81 2.89 7.30
C PHE A 108 -18.43 3.38 5.99
N ASP A 109 -18.09 2.76 4.86
CA ASP A 109 -18.68 3.08 3.56
C ASP A 109 -20.19 2.80 3.55
N ARG A 110 -20.61 1.60 3.98
CA ARG A 110 -22.02 1.22 4.11
C ARG A 110 -22.82 2.17 4.99
N MET A 111 -22.19 2.72 6.04
CA MET A 111 -22.81 3.65 6.97
C MET A 111 -22.64 5.12 6.57
N HIS A 112 -22.06 5.40 5.41
CA HIS A 112 -21.78 6.76 4.94
C HIS A 112 -20.92 7.59 5.89
N ILE A 113 -19.99 6.93 6.64
CA ILE A 113 -19.06 7.60 7.55
C ILE A 113 -17.89 8.23 6.79
N LEU A 114 -17.55 7.69 5.60
CA LEU A 114 -16.45 8.20 4.78
C LEU A 114 -16.80 9.46 3.98
N GLU A 115 -18.03 9.95 4.09
CA GLU A 115 -18.45 11.17 3.40
C GLU A 115 -17.82 12.42 4.04
N SER A 116 -17.30 13.31 3.20
CA SER A 116 -16.55 14.50 3.63
C SER A 116 -17.35 15.44 4.51
N GLU A 117 -18.67 15.49 4.34
CA GLU A 117 -19.59 16.32 5.12
C GLU A 117 -19.55 16.01 6.62
N LEU A 118 -19.25 14.76 6.97
CA LEU A 118 -19.16 14.32 8.38
C LEU A 118 -17.88 14.80 9.07
N PHE A 119 -16.86 15.16 8.30
CA PHE A 119 -15.59 15.66 8.85
C PHE A 119 -15.53 17.19 8.93
N VAL A 120 -16.48 17.88 8.31
CA VAL A 120 -16.55 19.35 8.31
C VAL A 120 -17.34 19.89 9.49
N ASP A 121 -18.31 19.14 10.03
CA ASP A 121 -19.18 19.57 11.11
C ASP A 121 -19.36 18.47 12.19
N ASP A 122 -18.63 18.63 13.28
CA ASP A 122 -18.70 17.75 14.47
C ASP A 122 -20.13 17.59 14.99
N ALA A 123 -20.95 18.67 14.94
CA ALA A 123 -22.34 18.63 15.42
C ALA A 123 -23.24 17.75 14.52
N THR A 124 -22.98 17.72 13.24
CA THR A 124 -23.65 16.82 12.29
C THR A 124 -23.25 15.36 12.55
N PHE A 125 -21.96 15.11 12.80
CA PHE A 125 -21.49 13.78 13.17
C PHE A 125 -22.11 13.27 14.48
N GLU A 126 -22.17 14.11 15.53
CA GLU A 126 -22.74 13.73 16.82
C GLU A 126 -24.27 13.45 16.73
N LYS A 127 -25.00 14.25 15.95
CA LYS A 127 -26.46 14.13 15.77
C LYS A 127 -26.87 13.00 14.84
N ARG A 128 -25.93 12.41 14.10
CA ARG A 128 -26.21 11.30 13.21
C ARG A 128 -26.94 10.17 13.94
N ASN A 129 -27.98 9.63 13.32
CA ASN A 129 -28.68 8.47 13.85
C ASN A 129 -27.72 7.29 14.07
N LYS A 130 -27.96 6.51 15.12
CA LYS A 130 -27.25 5.25 15.30
C LYS A 130 -27.66 4.31 14.19
N PHE A 131 -26.73 3.97 13.32
CA PHE A 131 -26.93 2.88 12.37
C PHE A 131 -26.89 1.54 13.09
N VAL A 132 -27.60 0.56 12.53
CA VAL A 132 -27.50 -0.81 13.00
C VAL A 132 -26.28 -1.45 12.36
N PRO A 133 -25.26 -1.86 13.13
CA PRO A 133 -24.09 -2.54 12.58
C PRO A 133 -24.49 -3.85 11.91
N ASP A 134 -23.80 -4.19 10.81
CA ASP A 134 -23.90 -5.53 10.25
C ASP A 134 -23.23 -6.53 11.21
N LEU A 135 -24.05 -7.42 11.81
CA LEU A 135 -23.55 -8.37 12.79
C LEU A 135 -22.57 -9.39 12.19
N LYS A 136 -22.71 -9.71 10.90
CA LYS A 136 -21.80 -10.63 10.20
C LYS A 136 -20.45 -9.96 9.94
N ALA A 137 -20.46 -8.72 9.42
CA ALA A 137 -19.24 -7.93 9.21
C ALA A 137 -18.53 -7.68 10.55
N ARG A 138 -19.28 -7.34 11.61
CA ARG A 138 -18.73 -7.19 12.96
C ARG A 138 -18.05 -8.47 13.45
N ALA A 139 -18.69 -9.62 13.31
CA ALA A 139 -18.12 -10.90 13.76
C ALA A 139 -16.83 -11.24 12.98
N ALA A 140 -16.78 -10.97 11.67
CA ALA A 140 -15.59 -11.16 10.87
C ALA A 140 -14.47 -10.19 11.29
N PHE A 141 -14.78 -8.91 11.46
CA PHE A 141 -13.86 -7.90 11.98
C PHE A 141 -13.20 -8.32 13.30
N GLU A 142 -14.01 -8.72 14.31
CA GLU A 142 -13.49 -9.14 15.60
C GLU A 142 -12.68 -10.44 15.52
N ALA A 143 -13.05 -11.36 14.63
CA ALA A 143 -12.29 -12.59 14.41
C ALA A 143 -10.89 -12.31 13.85
N GLU A 144 -10.79 -11.42 12.87
CA GLU A 144 -9.52 -11.01 12.27
C GLU A 144 -8.65 -10.24 13.28
N LEU A 145 -9.24 -9.29 14.01
CA LEU A 145 -8.50 -8.59 15.09
C LEU A 145 -7.95 -9.57 16.13
N ALA A 146 -8.76 -10.54 16.56
CA ALA A 146 -8.32 -11.54 17.52
C ALA A 146 -7.23 -12.45 16.94
N GLN A 147 -7.25 -12.73 15.64
CA GLN A 147 -6.20 -13.48 14.97
C GLN A 147 -4.90 -12.69 14.93
N GLY A 148 -4.95 -11.44 14.47
CA GLY A 148 -3.79 -10.53 14.42
C GLY A 148 -3.15 -10.37 15.79
N ASP A 149 -3.96 -10.17 16.84
CA ASP A 149 -3.50 -10.05 18.22
C ASP A 149 -2.77 -11.31 18.69
N ARG A 150 -3.34 -12.51 18.45
CA ARG A 150 -2.70 -13.79 18.80
C ARG A 150 -1.39 -14.02 18.02
N VAL A 151 -1.33 -13.66 16.74
CA VAL A 151 -0.10 -13.78 15.95
C VAL A 151 0.97 -12.86 16.50
N ALA A 152 0.62 -11.60 16.75
CA ALA A 152 1.53 -10.61 17.34
C ALA A 152 2.06 -11.07 18.71
N ASP A 153 1.19 -11.61 19.58
CA ASP A 153 1.61 -12.15 20.89
C ASP A 153 2.61 -13.30 20.75
N ARG A 154 2.41 -14.22 19.80
CA ARG A 154 3.38 -15.31 19.54
C ARG A 154 4.73 -14.78 19.09
N VAL A 155 4.73 -13.76 18.23
CA VAL A 155 5.99 -13.13 17.78
C VAL A 155 6.68 -12.42 18.95
N LEU A 156 5.95 -11.63 19.73
CA LEU A 156 6.49 -10.87 20.87
C LEU A 156 6.98 -11.78 22.02
N ALA A 157 6.37 -12.96 22.20
CA ALA A 157 6.86 -13.94 23.16
C ALA A 157 8.28 -14.45 22.82
N ARG A 158 8.64 -14.47 21.54
CA ARG A 158 9.98 -14.88 21.06
C ARG A 158 10.91 -13.68 20.88
N LEU A 159 10.37 -12.56 20.42
CA LEU A 159 11.08 -11.33 20.07
C LEU A 159 10.34 -10.12 20.65
N PRO A 160 10.56 -9.77 21.95
CA PRO A 160 9.79 -8.76 22.68
C PRO A 160 9.84 -7.35 22.09
N ASP A 161 10.86 -7.07 21.28
CA ASP A 161 11.09 -5.77 20.63
C ASP A 161 10.89 -5.83 19.11
N ASN A 162 10.12 -6.80 18.62
CA ASN A 162 9.75 -6.87 17.20
C ASN A 162 8.82 -5.71 16.83
N HIS A 163 9.31 -4.77 16.03
CA HIS A 163 8.59 -3.54 15.66
C HIS A 163 7.28 -3.83 14.92
N ALA A 164 7.28 -4.77 13.97
CA ALA A 164 6.09 -5.11 13.20
C ALA A 164 4.98 -5.70 14.09
N ALA A 165 5.34 -6.57 15.03
CA ALA A 165 4.38 -7.15 15.95
C ALA A 165 3.85 -6.13 16.98
N LEU A 166 4.70 -5.22 17.47
CA LEU A 166 4.27 -4.11 18.31
C LEU A 166 3.31 -3.19 17.56
N PHE A 167 3.64 -2.84 16.32
CA PHE A 167 2.77 -2.01 15.48
C PHE A 167 1.44 -2.71 15.17
N ALA A 168 1.44 -4.00 14.88
CA ALA A 168 0.21 -4.77 14.70
C ALA A 168 -0.71 -4.67 15.92
N LYS A 169 -0.16 -4.74 17.14
CA LYS A 169 -0.95 -4.52 18.37
C LYS A 169 -1.46 -3.09 18.53
N VAL A 170 -0.69 -2.10 18.11
CA VAL A 170 -1.16 -0.70 18.04
C VAL A 170 -2.35 -0.60 17.09
N MET A 171 -2.25 -1.20 15.90
CA MET A 171 -3.32 -1.22 14.91
C MET A 171 -4.58 -1.95 15.40
N VAL A 172 -4.44 -3.12 16.05
CA VAL A 172 -5.57 -3.86 16.65
C VAL A 172 -6.36 -2.97 17.61
N GLY A 173 -5.69 -2.25 18.49
CA GLY A 173 -6.37 -1.36 19.43
C GLY A 173 -6.94 -0.12 18.75
N GLY A 174 -6.24 0.46 17.77
CA GLY A 174 -6.73 1.58 16.96
C GLY A 174 -8.03 1.23 16.24
N LEU A 175 -8.03 0.16 15.43
CA LEU A 175 -9.21 -0.29 14.67
C LEU A 175 -10.40 -0.62 15.59
N ARG A 176 -10.14 -1.25 16.75
CA ARG A 176 -11.20 -1.51 17.74
C ARG A 176 -11.73 -0.21 18.34
N SER A 177 -10.87 0.76 18.63
CA SER A 177 -11.26 2.08 19.11
C SER A 177 -12.14 2.80 18.09
N ASP A 178 -11.77 2.77 16.81
CA ASP A 178 -12.52 3.39 15.72
C ASP A 178 -13.90 2.75 15.57
N TYR A 179 -14.00 1.43 15.64
CA TYR A 179 -15.29 0.73 15.61
C TYR A 179 -16.19 1.18 16.79
N LEU A 180 -15.64 1.22 18.01
CA LEU A 180 -16.37 1.65 19.19
C LEU A 180 -16.83 3.10 19.10
N ALA A 181 -15.97 4.00 18.61
CA ALA A 181 -16.29 5.43 18.54
C ALA A 181 -17.23 5.75 17.38
N LEU A 182 -16.93 5.26 16.19
CA LEU A 182 -17.58 5.69 14.95
C LEU A 182 -18.83 4.86 14.62
N VAL A 183 -18.83 3.55 14.90
CA VAL A 183 -19.94 2.65 14.62
C VAL A 183 -20.89 2.58 15.82
N GLU A 184 -20.36 2.26 17.00
CA GLU A 184 -21.18 2.06 18.20
C GLU A 184 -21.46 3.34 19.02
N LYS A 185 -20.77 4.44 18.73
CA LYS A 185 -20.80 5.71 19.50
C LYS A 185 -20.52 5.52 21.00
N ARG A 186 -19.57 4.64 21.31
CA ARG A 186 -19.13 4.30 22.66
C ARG A 186 -17.77 4.95 22.98
N ASN A 187 -17.75 6.28 22.97
CA ASN A 187 -16.51 7.07 23.06
C ASN A 187 -15.65 6.75 24.31
N LEU A 188 -16.26 6.48 25.47
CA LEU A 188 -15.50 6.13 26.67
C LEU A 188 -14.82 4.76 26.56
N ALA A 189 -15.48 3.79 25.94
CA ALA A 189 -14.90 2.48 25.67
C ALA A 189 -13.77 2.58 24.62
N ALA A 190 -13.99 3.37 23.57
CA ALA A 190 -12.99 3.66 22.56
C ALA A 190 -11.74 4.27 23.18
N LEU A 191 -11.91 5.29 24.05
CA LEU A 191 -10.81 5.95 24.72
C LEU A 191 -10.03 4.99 25.65
N SER A 192 -10.70 4.08 26.35
CA SER A 192 -10.02 3.05 27.14
C SER A 192 -9.16 2.12 26.30
N THR A 193 -9.65 1.77 25.10
CA THR A 193 -8.94 0.89 24.16
C THR A 193 -7.73 1.58 23.55
N ILE A 194 -7.90 2.82 23.05
CA ILE A 194 -6.80 3.55 22.40
C ILE A 194 -5.68 3.90 23.38
N LYS A 195 -5.99 4.11 24.67
CA LYS A 195 -4.99 4.34 25.71
C LYS A 195 -3.98 3.19 25.83
N SER A 196 -4.44 1.94 25.71
CA SER A 196 -3.54 0.77 25.71
C SER A 196 -2.67 0.74 24.46
N SER A 197 -3.24 1.11 23.31
CA SER A 197 -2.51 1.21 22.05
C SER A 197 -1.46 2.32 22.06
N ARG A 198 -1.77 3.46 22.68
CA ARG A 198 -0.80 4.55 22.88
C ARG A 198 0.45 4.09 23.63
N ALA A 199 0.30 3.34 24.72
CA ALA A 199 1.44 2.84 25.49
C ALA A 199 2.37 1.94 24.62
N LEU A 200 1.79 1.14 23.71
CA LEU A 200 2.56 0.34 22.78
C LEU A 200 3.21 1.21 21.68
N ALA A 201 2.50 2.22 21.19
CA ALA A 201 3.04 3.18 20.22
C ALA A 201 4.20 3.97 20.82
N GLU A 202 4.08 4.45 22.07
CA GLU A 202 5.17 5.13 22.80
C GLU A 202 6.38 4.22 23.00
N LYS A 203 6.16 2.92 23.32
CA LYS A 203 7.25 1.93 23.39
C LYS A 203 7.94 1.80 22.03
N LEU A 204 7.19 1.67 20.95
CA LEU A 204 7.72 1.51 19.60
C LEU A 204 8.52 2.76 19.18
N LEU A 205 8.00 3.96 19.42
CA LEU A 205 8.67 5.21 19.10
C LEU A 205 9.93 5.47 19.96
N ALA A 206 9.96 4.96 21.18
CA ALA A 206 11.17 5.01 22.00
C ALA A 206 12.31 4.14 21.44
N MET A 207 11.98 3.06 20.72
CA MET A 207 12.96 2.20 20.04
C MET A 207 13.30 2.71 18.65
N ASP A 208 12.31 3.23 17.92
CA ASP A 208 12.45 3.75 16.56
C ASP A 208 11.59 5.01 16.36
N PRO A 209 12.16 6.21 16.58
CA PRO A 209 11.45 7.47 16.38
C PRO A 209 11.01 7.72 14.92
N SER A 210 11.56 6.98 13.95
CA SER A 210 11.19 7.08 12.54
C SER A 210 9.97 6.24 12.16
N TYR A 211 9.39 5.49 13.09
CA TYR A 211 8.18 4.71 12.88
C TYR A 211 6.93 5.60 12.88
N TYR A 212 6.81 6.43 11.84
CA TYR A 212 5.86 7.54 11.77
C TYR A 212 4.39 7.13 11.97
N ASP A 213 4.01 5.94 11.50
CA ASP A 213 2.63 5.45 11.61
C ASP A 213 2.19 5.26 13.08
N ALA A 214 3.12 5.04 14.00
CA ALA A 214 2.81 4.91 15.42
C ALA A 214 2.33 6.21 16.06
N TYR A 215 2.70 7.39 15.50
CA TYR A 215 2.18 8.68 15.98
C TYR A 215 0.67 8.83 15.78
N LEU A 216 0.08 8.08 14.83
CA LEU A 216 -1.36 8.12 14.61
C LEU A 216 -2.15 7.72 15.85
N ALA A 217 -1.71 6.69 16.58
CA ALA A 217 -2.37 6.26 17.81
C ALA A 217 -2.38 7.36 18.88
N ILE A 218 -1.30 8.13 19.00
CA ILE A 218 -1.19 9.26 19.91
C ILE A 218 -2.12 10.40 19.46
N GLY A 219 -2.15 10.69 18.17
CA GLY A 219 -3.02 11.72 17.59
C GLY A 219 -4.51 11.41 17.78
N VAL A 220 -4.93 10.16 17.54
CA VAL A 220 -6.32 9.71 17.73
C VAL A 220 -6.74 9.82 19.19
N GLU A 221 -5.89 9.41 20.15
CA GLU A 221 -6.23 9.58 21.57
C GLU A 221 -6.40 11.05 21.94
N ASN A 222 -5.47 11.91 21.52
CA ASN A 222 -5.56 13.34 21.78
C ASN A 222 -6.83 13.95 21.18
N TYR A 223 -7.21 13.54 19.95
CA TYR A 223 -8.45 13.96 19.32
C TYR A 223 -9.68 13.51 20.13
N LEU A 224 -9.78 12.22 20.48
CA LEU A 224 -10.89 11.69 21.27
C LEU A 224 -11.00 12.37 22.63
N LEU A 225 -9.88 12.73 23.24
CA LEU A 225 -9.89 13.53 24.48
C LEU A 225 -10.42 14.95 24.24
N SER A 226 -10.10 15.57 23.10
CA SER A 226 -10.47 16.95 22.79
C SER A 226 -11.97 17.13 22.56
N VAL A 227 -12.62 16.15 21.90
CA VAL A 227 -14.06 16.20 21.57
C VAL A 227 -14.98 15.90 22.77
N ASN A 228 -14.44 15.40 23.89
CA ASN A 228 -15.23 15.16 25.08
C ASN A 228 -15.46 16.45 25.90
N SER A 229 -16.60 16.55 26.55
CA SER A 229 -16.94 17.70 27.44
C SER A 229 -15.92 17.89 28.56
N ALA A 230 -15.77 19.13 29.04
CA ALA A 230 -14.78 19.47 30.07
C ALA A 230 -14.84 18.61 31.36
N PRO A 231 -16.03 18.26 31.91
CA PRO A 231 -16.11 17.36 33.06
C PRO A 231 -15.59 15.94 32.76
N VAL A 232 -15.91 15.43 31.58
CA VAL A 232 -15.44 14.09 31.12
C VAL A 232 -13.94 14.10 30.94
N ARG A 233 -13.37 15.13 30.32
CA ARG A 233 -11.92 15.30 30.18
C ARG A 233 -11.20 15.32 31.51
N TRP A 234 -11.78 16.00 32.52
CA TRP A 234 -11.23 16.06 33.87
C TRP A 234 -11.20 14.68 34.54
N LEU A 235 -12.29 13.92 34.46
CA LEU A 235 -12.36 12.56 35.00
C LEU A 235 -11.34 11.62 34.28
N LEU A 236 -11.19 11.75 32.99
CA LEU A 236 -10.25 10.94 32.18
C LEU A 236 -8.79 11.27 32.57
N ARG A 237 -8.46 12.53 32.85
CA ARG A 237 -7.13 12.94 33.34
C ARG A 237 -6.80 12.34 34.71
N ILE A 238 -7.75 12.31 35.62
CA ILE A 238 -7.58 11.65 36.94
C ILE A 238 -7.31 10.15 36.72
N GLY A 239 -7.93 9.51 35.74
CA GLY A 239 -7.69 8.14 35.35
C GLY A 239 -6.37 7.93 34.59
N GLY A 240 -5.47 8.93 34.50
CA GLY A 240 -4.13 8.84 33.89
C GLY A 240 -4.06 9.15 32.42
N ALA A 241 -5.09 9.76 31.82
CA ALA A 241 -4.99 10.28 30.42
C ALA A 241 -4.11 11.54 30.44
N ARG A 242 -2.99 11.50 29.73
CA ARG A 242 -2.10 12.66 29.52
C ARG A 242 -2.48 13.33 28.21
N THR A 243 -2.73 14.64 28.23
CA THR A 243 -2.74 15.47 27.04
C THR A 243 -1.41 16.17 26.99
N ASP A 244 -0.55 15.81 26.07
CA ASP A 244 0.59 16.63 25.74
C ASP A 244 0.05 17.88 25.03
N LYS A 245 0.25 19.02 25.68
CA LYS A 245 0.02 20.32 25.07
C LYS A 245 1.36 20.73 24.45
N GLU A 246 1.48 20.61 23.16
CA GLU A 246 2.28 21.50 22.35
C GLU A 246 1.51 21.85 21.09
#